data_99a1aab8c90af10c02c6417b7f01a66c
#
_entry.id   99a1aab8c90af10c02c6417b7f01a66c
#
_cell.length_a   1.000
_cell.length_b   1.000
_cell.length_c   1.000
_cell.angle_alpha   90.00
_cell.angle_beta   90.00
_cell.angle_gamma   90.00
#
_symmetry.space_group_name_H-M   'P 1'
#
loop_
_entity.id
_entity.type
_entity.pdbx_description
1 polymer ?
#
loop_
_entity_poly.entity_id
_entity_poly.type
_entity_poly.pdbx_seq_one_letter_code
_entity_poly.pdbx_strand_id
1 'polypeptide(L)'
;MIIVAATDFSTRSHRALRQAGLLARARRAELHLVHVVDEDLPADLARMEEREAQRVLTEQIGSMPELPDERCHATVIRGHPFDGILRASAAVNADLIVMGAHRKQFLRDIFTGTTIERVIRGGKYPVLMVNNEAQRHYERVLVPVDMSEASADAIRFGLSAGLLNDGATLLHAFSPVAKRRLLSSGASSEVISGYVDSQRHGALEEMSSFLAANEFGPQRWSLRVDEGAPMPVIARAVTEKRPDMLVLGTHGRSGLLRALIGSVTEEVLRSVNVDVLVVPPTHRVVRPPRVVTAASLDA
;
A
#
# COMPACT_ATOMS: atom_id res chain seq x y z
N MET A 1 -2.62 15.38 -6.94
CA MET A 1 -2.85 13.95 -6.61
C MET A 1 -4.31 13.64 -6.83
N ILE A 2 -4.60 12.53 -7.49
CA ILE A 2 -5.97 12.03 -7.77
C ILE A 2 -6.09 10.66 -7.10
N ILE A 3 -7.09 10.52 -6.24
CA ILE A 3 -7.38 9.28 -5.51
C ILE A 3 -8.68 8.69 -6.06
N VAL A 4 -8.65 7.40 -6.40
CA VAL A 4 -9.86 6.62 -6.69
C VAL A 4 -10.18 5.74 -5.49
N ALA A 5 -11.38 5.85 -4.95
CA ALA A 5 -11.85 5.00 -3.86
C ALA A 5 -13.00 4.12 -4.35
N ALA A 6 -12.76 2.80 -4.39
CA ALA A 6 -13.75 1.85 -4.87
C ALA A 6 -14.68 1.39 -3.73
N THR A 7 -15.96 1.30 -4.03
CA THR A 7 -16.99 0.87 -3.06
C THR A 7 -17.96 -0.16 -3.64
N ASP A 8 -18.31 -1.13 -2.82
CA ASP A 8 -19.41 -2.07 -3.00
C ASP A 8 -20.56 -1.80 -1.99
N PHE A 9 -20.54 -0.62 -1.39
CA PHE A 9 -21.44 -0.18 -0.31
C PHE A 9 -21.38 -1.03 0.97
N SER A 10 -20.43 -1.93 1.09
CA SER A 10 -20.20 -2.68 2.32
C SER A 10 -19.55 -1.83 3.41
N THR A 11 -19.65 -2.27 4.66
CA THR A 11 -18.96 -1.63 5.80
C THR A 11 -17.45 -1.51 5.59
N ARG A 12 -16.85 -2.45 4.84
CA ARG A 12 -15.40 -2.43 4.56
C ARG A 12 -15.03 -1.36 3.56
N SER A 13 -15.77 -1.28 2.45
CA SER A 13 -15.56 -0.21 1.48
C SER A 13 -15.88 1.17 2.08
N HIS A 14 -16.84 1.26 3.00
CA HIS A 14 -17.11 2.49 3.75
C HIS A 14 -15.88 2.95 4.58
N ARG A 15 -15.16 2.03 5.24
CA ARG A 15 -13.88 2.36 5.91
C ARG A 15 -12.84 2.88 4.92
N ALA A 16 -12.76 2.25 3.75
CA ALA A 16 -11.83 2.69 2.69
C ALA A 16 -12.20 4.10 2.17
N LEU A 17 -13.49 4.40 1.99
CA LEU A 17 -13.93 5.74 1.61
C LEU A 17 -13.54 6.79 2.66
N ARG A 18 -13.74 6.51 3.95
CA ARG A 18 -13.34 7.42 5.03
C ARG A 18 -11.84 7.66 5.03
N GLN A 19 -11.04 6.60 4.90
CA GLN A 19 -9.58 6.71 4.84
C GLN A 19 -9.13 7.51 3.60
N ALA A 20 -9.74 7.25 2.44
CA ALA A 20 -9.47 8.01 1.21
C ALA A 20 -9.83 9.49 1.38
N GLY A 21 -10.95 9.80 2.06
CA GLY A 21 -11.36 11.16 2.37
C GLY A 21 -10.36 11.89 3.27
N LEU A 22 -9.88 11.25 4.33
CA LEU A 22 -8.84 11.82 5.20
C LEU A 22 -7.54 12.12 4.42
N LEU A 23 -7.11 11.19 3.56
CA LEU A 23 -5.95 11.39 2.70
C LEU A 23 -6.17 12.53 1.70
N ALA A 24 -7.34 12.58 1.06
CA ALA A 24 -7.68 13.61 0.09
C ALA A 24 -7.68 15.01 0.74
N ARG A 25 -8.24 15.15 1.94
CA ARG A 25 -8.21 16.41 2.70
C ARG A 25 -6.80 16.83 3.06
N ALA A 26 -6.01 15.91 3.62
CA ALA A 26 -4.63 16.19 4.05
C ALA A 26 -3.74 16.62 2.89
N ARG A 27 -3.94 16.03 1.71
CA ARG A 27 -3.12 16.27 0.51
C ARG A 27 -3.74 17.26 -0.47
N ARG A 28 -4.90 17.81 -0.16
CA ARG A 28 -5.72 18.63 -1.08
C ARG A 28 -5.90 17.91 -2.42
N ALA A 29 -6.09 16.60 -2.35
CA ALA A 29 -6.24 15.74 -3.51
C ALA A 29 -7.68 15.75 -4.04
N GLU A 30 -7.84 15.43 -5.32
CA GLU A 30 -9.12 15.12 -5.94
C GLU A 30 -9.48 13.67 -5.60
N LEU A 31 -10.75 13.41 -5.26
CA LEU A 31 -11.23 12.11 -4.84
C LEU A 31 -12.38 11.66 -5.74
N HIS A 32 -12.24 10.49 -6.35
CA HIS A 32 -13.28 9.85 -7.15
C HIS A 32 -13.80 8.61 -6.42
N LEU A 33 -15.06 8.66 -6.00
CA LEU A 33 -15.77 7.50 -5.48
C LEU A 33 -16.31 6.69 -6.66
N VAL A 34 -15.90 5.42 -6.74
CA VAL A 34 -16.24 4.55 -7.87
C VAL A 34 -17.03 3.35 -7.40
N HIS A 35 -18.21 3.15 -7.97
CA HIS A 35 -19.00 1.92 -7.88
C HIS A 35 -19.08 1.25 -9.25
N VAL A 36 -18.98 -0.09 -9.28
CA VAL A 36 -19.08 -0.86 -10.50
C VAL A 36 -20.33 -1.74 -10.44
N VAL A 37 -21.26 -1.49 -11.36
CA VAL A 37 -22.47 -2.29 -11.57
C VAL A 37 -22.13 -3.47 -12.47
N ASP A 38 -22.55 -4.66 -12.09
CA ASP A 38 -22.25 -5.88 -12.82
C ASP A 38 -22.86 -5.84 -14.24
N GLU A 39 -22.05 -6.15 -15.25
CA GLU A 39 -22.50 -6.17 -16.66
C GLU A 39 -23.40 -7.35 -17.00
N ASP A 40 -23.37 -8.43 -16.19
CA ASP A 40 -24.22 -9.61 -16.38
C ASP A 40 -25.69 -9.35 -15.96
N LEU A 41 -25.99 -8.21 -15.35
CA LEU A 41 -27.36 -7.86 -14.99
C LEU A 41 -28.21 -7.55 -16.24
N PRO A 42 -29.50 -7.95 -16.25
CA PRO A 42 -30.46 -7.48 -17.24
C PRO A 42 -30.50 -5.97 -17.35
N ALA A 43 -30.62 -5.44 -18.57
CA ALA A 43 -30.43 -4.03 -18.85
C ALA A 43 -31.31 -3.07 -17.99
N ASP A 44 -32.54 -3.52 -17.63
CA ASP A 44 -33.45 -2.70 -16.81
C ASP A 44 -32.98 -2.67 -15.34
N LEU A 45 -32.53 -3.81 -14.81
CA LEU A 45 -31.98 -3.90 -13.46
C LEU A 45 -30.68 -3.12 -13.36
N ALA A 46 -29.79 -3.25 -14.33
CA ALA A 46 -28.54 -2.50 -14.36
C ALA A 46 -28.80 -0.98 -14.35
N ARG A 47 -29.78 -0.47 -15.14
CA ARG A 47 -30.16 0.95 -15.11
C ARG A 47 -30.76 1.40 -13.78
N MET A 48 -31.48 0.53 -13.09
CA MET A 48 -31.99 0.84 -11.73
C MET A 48 -30.85 0.91 -10.73
N GLU A 49 -29.95 -0.06 -10.75
CA GLU A 49 -28.79 -0.12 -9.86
C GLU A 49 -27.84 1.06 -10.08
N GLU A 50 -27.56 1.44 -11.34
CA GLU A 50 -26.77 2.63 -11.65
C GLU A 50 -27.34 3.91 -11.04
N ARG A 51 -28.66 4.12 -11.19
CA ARG A 51 -29.31 5.32 -10.63
C ARG A 51 -29.27 5.33 -9.10
N GLU A 52 -29.51 4.18 -8.48
CA GLU A 52 -29.48 4.05 -7.04
C GLU A 52 -28.04 4.20 -6.50
N ALA A 53 -27.07 3.57 -7.16
CA ALA A 53 -25.66 3.72 -6.82
C ALA A 53 -25.21 5.20 -6.92
N GLN A 54 -25.60 5.89 -7.98
CA GLN A 54 -25.27 7.32 -8.15
C GLN A 54 -25.88 8.16 -7.03
N ARG A 55 -27.14 7.88 -6.65
CA ARG A 55 -27.81 8.55 -5.53
C ARG A 55 -27.06 8.32 -4.21
N VAL A 56 -26.74 7.05 -3.90
CA VAL A 56 -26.05 6.67 -2.66
C VAL A 56 -24.65 7.30 -2.60
N LEU A 57 -23.89 7.29 -3.69
CA LEU A 57 -22.57 7.95 -3.73
C LEU A 57 -22.68 9.45 -3.47
N THR A 58 -23.68 10.11 -4.08
CA THR A 58 -23.90 11.55 -3.87
C THR A 58 -24.27 11.86 -2.42
N GLU A 59 -25.13 11.03 -1.80
CA GLU A 59 -25.49 11.16 -0.40
C GLU A 59 -24.28 10.92 0.52
N GLN A 60 -23.42 9.94 0.20
CA GLN A 60 -22.18 9.69 0.95
C GLN A 60 -21.24 10.91 0.91
N ILE A 61 -21.08 11.55 -0.25
CA ILE A 61 -20.28 12.77 -0.39
C ILE A 61 -20.81 13.87 0.54
N GLY A 62 -22.12 14.12 0.53
CA GLY A 62 -22.72 15.18 1.35
C GLY A 62 -22.84 14.86 2.84
N SER A 63 -22.76 13.57 3.24
CA SER A 63 -22.96 13.15 4.64
C SER A 63 -21.70 12.75 5.39
N MET A 64 -20.60 12.45 4.71
CA MET A 64 -19.36 12.02 5.32
C MET A 64 -18.40 13.19 5.54
N PRO A 65 -18.12 13.59 6.81
CA PRO A 65 -17.25 14.75 7.11
C PRO A 65 -15.83 14.62 6.58
N GLU A 66 -15.39 13.39 6.35
CA GLU A 66 -14.05 13.09 5.84
C GLU A 66 -13.91 13.41 4.34
N LEU A 67 -15.02 13.42 3.58
CA LEU A 67 -14.98 13.67 2.13
C LEU A 67 -14.89 15.18 1.84
N PRO A 68 -14.05 15.59 0.88
CA PRO A 68 -13.94 17.00 0.47
C PRO A 68 -14.97 17.34 -0.60
N ASP A 69 -16.13 17.89 -0.25
CA ASP A 69 -17.27 18.13 -1.14
C ASP A 69 -16.91 18.73 -2.51
N GLU A 70 -16.09 19.78 -2.55
CA GLU A 70 -15.75 20.48 -3.79
C GLU A 70 -14.82 19.68 -4.72
N ARG A 71 -14.12 18.64 -4.19
CA ARG A 71 -13.14 17.83 -4.92
C ARG A 71 -13.45 16.36 -4.86
N CYS A 72 -14.70 16.03 -4.59
CA CYS A 72 -15.17 14.67 -4.52
C CYS A 72 -16.20 14.41 -5.62
N HIS A 73 -15.97 13.38 -6.42
CA HIS A 73 -16.77 13.03 -7.58
C HIS A 73 -17.32 11.62 -7.45
N ALA A 74 -18.61 11.45 -7.77
CA ALA A 74 -19.27 10.15 -7.81
C ALA A 74 -19.25 9.61 -9.25
N THR A 75 -18.79 8.38 -9.43
CA THR A 75 -18.72 7.70 -10.73
C THR A 75 -19.28 6.29 -10.62
N VAL A 76 -20.27 5.98 -11.45
CA VAL A 76 -20.81 4.63 -11.60
C VAL A 76 -20.42 4.10 -12.98
N ILE A 77 -19.89 2.89 -13.03
CA ILE A 77 -19.41 2.24 -14.26
C ILE A 77 -20.00 0.84 -14.36
N ARG A 78 -20.38 0.40 -15.57
CA ARG A 78 -20.69 -1.01 -15.84
C ARG A 78 -19.45 -1.82 -16.15
N GLY A 79 -19.42 -3.06 -15.70
CA GLY A 79 -18.39 -4.04 -16.03
C GLY A 79 -18.08 -4.99 -14.90
N HIS A 80 -17.08 -5.81 -15.11
CA HIS A 80 -16.51 -6.57 -14.00
C HIS A 80 -15.84 -5.64 -12.98
N PRO A 81 -15.99 -5.86 -11.66
CA PRO A 81 -15.51 -4.94 -10.63
C PRO A 81 -14.05 -4.50 -10.78
N PHE A 82 -13.12 -5.44 -11.02
CA PHE A 82 -11.70 -5.08 -11.16
C PHE A 82 -11.42 -4.26 -12.42
N ASP A 83 -12.05 -4.59 -13.54
CA ASP A 83 -11.87 -3.90 -14.83
C ASP A 83 -12.49 -2.49 -14.77
N GLY A 84 -13.70 -2.37 -14.23
CA GLY A 84 -14.36 -1.08 -14.01
C GLY A 84 -13.52 -0.13 -13.16
N ILE A 85 -12.94 -0.63 -12.05
CA ILE A 85 -12.03 0.17 -11.20
C ILE A 85 -10.80 0.62 -11.99
N LEU A 86 -10.16 -0.26 -12.75
CA LEU A 86 -8.98 0.09 -13.55
C LEU A 86 -9.32 1.09 -14.67
N ARG A 87 -10.47 0.93 -15.33
CA ARG A 87 -10.96 1.89 -16.36
C ARG A 87 -11.26 3.27 -15.75
N ALA A 88 -11.96 3.31 -14.61
CA ALA A 88 -12.19 4.56 -13.90
C ALA A 88 -10.88 5.25 -13.52
N SER A 89 -9.94 4.48 -12.98
CA SER A 89 -8.62 5.00 -12.58
C SER A 89 -7.83 5.53 -13.77
N ALA A 90 -7.93 4.86 -14.93
CA ALA A 90 -7.29 5.31 -16.16
C ALA A 90 -7.93 6.61 -16.71
N ALA A 91 -9.25 6.71 -16.65
CA ALA A 91 -9.98 7.88 -17.18
C ALA A 91 -9.60 9.19 -16.45
N VAL A 92 -9.30 9.10 -15.15
CA VAL A 92 -8.91 10.26 -14.35
C VAL A 92 -7.41 10.38 -14.11
N ASN A 93 -6.58 9.48 -14.68
CA ASN A 93 -5.15 9.38 -14.41
C ASN A 93 -4.85 9.31 -12.90
N ALA A 94 -5.49 8.38 -12.22
CA ALA A 94 -5.36 8.21 -10.78
C ALA A 94 -3.89 8.00 -10.34
N ASP A 95 -3.54 8.56 -9.20
CA ASP A 95 -2.24 8.36 -8.54
C ASP A 95 -2.31 7.23 -7.51
N LEU A 96 -3.50 6.98 -6.93
CA LEU A 96 -3.72 5.97 -5.88
C LEU A 96 -5.13 5.39 -6.00
N ILE A 97 -5.24 4.07 -5.85
CA ILE A 97 -6.52 3.38 -5.67
C ILE A 97 -6.64 2.97 -4.20
N VAL A 98 -7.79 3.26 -3.58
CA VAL A 98 -8.10 2.87 -2.19
C VAL A 98 -9.26 1.88 -2.20
N MET A 99 -9.08 0.74 -1.55
CA MET A 99 -10.06 -0.34 -1.53
C MET A 99 -10.19 -0.95 -0.12
N GLY A 100 -11.40 -1.37 0.25
CA GLY A 100 -11.63 -2.13 1.47
C GLY A 100 -11.10 -3.57 1.36
N ALA A 101 -10.55 -4.09 2.45
CA ALA A 101 -10.07 -5.47 2.49
C ALA A 101 -11.20 -6.48 2.33
N HIS A 102 -10.89 -7.64 1.75
CA HIS A 102 -11.86 -8.72 1.56
C HIS A 102 -12.23 -9.43 2.87
N ARG A 103 -13.38 -10.12 2.90
CA ARG A 103 -13.90 -10.82 4.09
C ARG A 103 -13.04 -12.03 4.44
N LYS A 104 -12.32 -11.99 5.57
CA LYS A 104 -11.44 -13.08 6.04
C LYS A 104 -12.19 -14.26 6.71
N GLN A 105 -13.53 -14.18 6.87
CA GLN A 105 -14.26 -15.06 7.80
C GLN A 105 -14.53 -16.48 7.29
N PHE A 106 -14.45 -16.78 5.99
CA PHE A 106 -14.83 -18.11 5.51
C PHE A 106 -13.76 -18.89 4.71
N LEU A 107 -12.68 -18.23 4.28
CA LEU A 107 -11.67 -18.91 3.46
C LEU A 107 -10.29 -18.30 3.80
N ARG A 108 -9.64 -18.83 4.83
CA ARG A 108 -8.24 -18.48 5.17
C ARG A 108 -7.26 -18.69 4.01
N ASP A 109 -7.70 -19.34 2.94
CA ASP A 109 -6.85 -19.81 1.85
C ASP A 109 -7.09 -19.11 0.50
N ILE A 110 -8.09 -18.21 0.36
CA ILE A 110 -8.42 -17.63 -0.95
C ILE A 110 -8.28 -16.10 -0.92
N PHE A 111 -7.05 -15.60 -1.07
CA PHE A 111 -6.81 -14.24 -1.58
C PHE A 111 -6.87 -14.24 -3.11
N THR A 112 -6.56 -15.36 -3.72
CA THR A 112 -6.52 -15.58 -5.18
C THR A 112 -7.90 -15.37 -5.82
N GLY A 113 -7.95 -14.48 -6.82
CA GLY A 113 -9.18 -14.15 -7.56
C GLY A 113 -10.03 -13.02 -6.96
N THR A 114 -9.63 -12.42 -5.83
CA THR A 114 -10.35 -11.26 -5.29
C THR A 114 -10.21 -10.03 -6.18
N THR A 115 -11.19 -9.12 -6.13
CA THR A 115 -11.14 -7.86 -6.89
C THR A 115 -9.87 -7.08 -6.61
N ILE A 116 -9.46 -6.97 -5.34
CA ILE A 116 -8.26 -6.22 -4.95
C ILE A 116 -6.98 -6.87 -5.50
N GLU A 117 -6.87 -8.20 -5.44
CA GLU A 117 -5.74 -8.91 -6.05
C GLU A 117 -5.66 -8.66 -7.55
N ARG A 118 -6.80 -8.74 -8.25
CA ARG A 118 -6.85 -8.51 -9.71
C ARG A 118 -6.49 -7.06 -10.05
N VAL A 119 -6.90 -6.08 -9.24
CA VAL A 119 -6.50 -4.66 -9.41
C VAL A 119 -4.99 -4.49 -9.21
N ILE A 120 -4.40 -5.09 -8.16
CA ILE A 120 -2.96 -5.06 -7.91
C ILE A 120 -2.19 -5.76 -9.05
N ARG A 121 -2.64 -6.92 -9.51
CA ARG A 121 -2.04 -7.65 -10.66
C ARG A 121 -2.14 -6.85 -11.97
N GLY A 122 -3.12 -5.96 -12.11
CA GLY A 122 -3.18 -4.99 -13.20
C GLY A 122 -1.98 -4.05 -13.27
N GLY A 123 -1.21 -3.93 -12.19
CA GLY A 123 0.18 -3.46 -12.10
C GLY A 123 0.44 -2.02 -12.51
N LYS A 124 -0.58 -1.16 -12.56
CA LYS A 124 -0.44 0.21 -13.04
C LYS A 124 -0.52 1.28 -11.96
N TYR A 125 -1.16 0.96 -10.84
CA TYR A 125 -1.49 1.93 -9.80
C TYR A 125 -1.05 1.42 -8.43
N PRO A 126 -0.54 2.28 -7.55
CA PRO A 126 -0.48 1.99 -6.13
C PRO A 126 -1.87 1.70 -5.59
N VAL A 127 -1.97 0.68 -4.75
CA VAL A 127 -3.23 0.26 -4.15
C VAL A 127 -3.09 0.27 -2.63
N LEU A 128 -3.94 1.02 -1.95
CA LEU A 128 -4.08 1.02 -0.50
C LEU A 128 -5.25 0.11 -0.13
N MET A 129 -4.94 -1.04 0.46
CA MET A 129 -5.91 -1.93 1.07
C MET A 129 -6.18 -1.49 2.51
N VAL A 130 -7.41 -1.09 2.81
CA VAL A 130 -7.84 -0.64 4.13
C VAL A 130 -8.50 -1.79 4.90
N ASN A 131 -7.89 -2.18 6.01
CA ASN A 131 -8.38 -3.21 6.92
C ASN A 131 -9.08 -2.61 8.16
N ASN A 132 -8.54 -1.49 8.65
CA ASN A 132 -8.93 -0.91 9.92
C ASN A 132 -9.93 0.25 9.71
N GLU A 133 -10.53 0.69 10.82
CA GLU A 133 -11.32 1.92 10.80
C GLU A 133 -10.39 3.12 10.62
N ALA A 134 -10.80 4.03 9.73
CA ALA A 134 -10.08 5.27 9.51
C ALA A 134 -10.10 6.12 10.78
N GLN A 135 -8.95 6.29 11.41
CA GLN A 135 -8.86 7.05 12.67
C GLN A 135 -8.11 8.37 12.50
N ARG A 136 -7.01 8.38 11.74
CA ARG A 136 -6.12 9.54 11.56
C ARG A 136 -5.19 9.33 10.35
N HIS A 137 -4.20 10.22 10.22
CA HIS A 137 -3.04 9.99 9.37
C HIS A 137 -2.21 8.82 9.90
N TYR A 138 -1.56 8.09 8.99
CA TYR A 138 -0.64 7.03 9.36
C TYR A 138 0.59 7.61 10.07
N GLU A 139 0.81 7.17 11.32
CA GLU A 139 1.92 7.65 12.16
C GLU A 139 3.03 6.60 12.25
N ARG A 140 2.65 5.33 12.38
CA ARG A 140 3.56 4.21 12.56
C ARG A 140 3.58 3.35 11.30
N VAL A 141 4.47 3.67 10.41
CA VAL A 141 4.57 2.97 9.13
C VAL A 141 5.73 1.97 9.18
N LEU A 142 5.46 0.72 8.82
CA LEU A 142 6.47 -0.32 8.67
C LEU A 142 6.71 -0.58 7.17
N VAL A 143 7.96 -0.52 6.75
CA VAL A 143 8.38 -0.71 5.36
C VAL A 143 9.32 -1.91 5.29
N PRO A 144 8.83 -3.10 4.99
CA PRO A 144 9.68 -4.23 4.66
C PRO A 144 10.46 -3.95 3.37
N VAL A 145 11.78 -4.08 3.43
CA VAL A 145 12.69 -3.80 2.30
C VAL A 145 13.60 -4.99 2.01
N ASP A 146 13.82 -5.27 0.74
CA ASP A 146 14.76 -6.28 0.25
C ASP A 146 15.89 -5.65 -0.60
N MET A 147 16.02 -4.32 -0.54
CA MET A 147 16.94 -3.48 -1.31
C MET A 147 16.80 -3.60 -2.82
N SER A 148 15.63 -4.06 -3.30
CA SER A 148 15.28 -4.04 -4.72
C SER A 148 14.78 -2.65 -5.16
N GLU A 149 14.72 -2.43 -6.49
CA GLU A 149 14.09 -1.24 -7.07
C GLU A 149 12.61 -1.13 -6.69
N ALA A 150 11.89 -2.24 -6.56
CA ALA A 150 10.51 -2.23 -6.10
C ALA A 150 10.37 -1.71 -4.66
N SER A 151 11.32 -2.03 -3.76
CA SER A 151 11.38 -1.42 -2.43
C SER A 151 11.65 0.08 -2.51
N ALA A 152 12.54 0.51 -3.42
CA ALA A 152 12.80 1.93 -3.64
C ALA A 152 11.58 2.67 -4.19
N ASP A 153 10.86 2.10 -5.15
CA ASP A 153 9.63 2.68 -5.71
C ASP A 153 8.53 2.81 -4.63
N ALA A 154 8.41 1.81 -3.76
CA ALA A 154 7.47 1.85 -2.65
C ALA A 154 7.78 3.00 -1.67
N ILE A 155 9.05 3.20 -1.34
CA ILE A 155 9.50 4.31 -0.50
C ILE A 155 9.26 5.65 -1.20
N ARG A 156 9.66 5.81 -2.47
CA ARG A 156 9.46 7.05 -3.25
C ARG A 156 7.99 7.44 -3.31
N PHE A 157 7.13 6.48 -3.60
CA PHE A 157 5.69 6.74 -3.63
C PHE A 157 5.16 7.12 -2.24
N GLY A 158 5.51 6.37 -1.20
CA GLY A 158 5.10 6.66 0.16
C GLY A 158 5.47 8.07 0.61
N LEU A 159 6.68 8.54 0.25
CA LEU A 159 7.14 9.91 0.50
C LEU A 159 6.34 10.93 -0.31
N SER A 160 6.23 10.74 -1.62
CA SER A 160 5.56 11.69 -2.52
C SER A 160 4.07 11.83 -2.22
N ALA A 161 3.42 10.74 -1.83
CA ALA A 161 2.03 10.72 -1.41
C ALA A 161 1.82 11.24 0.04
N GLY A 162 2.91 11.49 0.80
CA GLY A 162 2.84 11.88 2.21
C GLY A 162 2.26 10.80 3.12
N LEU A 163 2.43 9.56 2.73
CA LEU A 163 2.04 8.38 3.49
C LEU A 163 3.19 7.83 4.33
N LEU A 164 4.41 8.24 4.02
CA LEU A 164 5.62 7.89 4.74
C LEU A 164 6.17 9.13 5.44
N ASN A 165 6.42 9.04 6.74
CA ASN A 165 6.92 10.11 7.60
C ASN A 165 8.24 9.74 8.27
N ASP A 166 8.83 10.66 9.04
CA ASP A 166 10.09 10.45 9.77
C ASP A 166 10.02 9.35 10.83
N GLY A 167 8.83 8.97 11.29
CA GLY A 167 8.63 7.91 12.29
C GLY A 167 8.58 6.50 11.69
N ALA A 168 8.80 6.33 10.39
CA ALA A 168 8.74 5.04 9.73
C ALA A 168 9.87 4.11 10.19
N THR A 169 9.58 2.81 10.23
CA THR A 169 10.56 1.75 10.46
C THR A 169 10.79 0.99 9.16
N LEU A 170 12.01 1.00 8.66
CA LEU A 170 12.43 0.14 7.56
C LEU A 170 12.94 -1.19 8.14
N LEU A 171 12.36 -2.29 7.67
CA LEU A 171 12.62 -3.63 8.18
C LEU A 171 13.23 -4.50 7.09
N HIS A 172 14.42 -5.04 7.35
CA HIS A 172 15.02 -6.07 6.50
C HIS A 172 15.12 -7.40 7.23
N ALA A 173 14.74 -8.48 6.55
CA ALA A 173 14.90 -9.83 7.02
C ALA A 173 16.16 -10.45 6.39
N PHE A 174 17.14 -10.87 7.21
CA PHE A 174 18.35 -11.51 6.73
C PHE A 174 18.46 -12.96 7.18
N SER A 175 19.11 -13.78 6.38
CA SER A 175 19.37 -15.19 6.69
C SER A 175 20.85 -15.47 6.74
N PRO A 176 21.43 -15.79 7.92
CA PRO A 176 22.85 -16.15 8.05
C PRO A 176 23.08 -17.54 7.48
N VAL A 177 23.47 -17.62 6.21
CA VAL A 177 23.56 -18.86 5.40
C VAL A 177 24.42 -19.94 6.05
N ALA A 178 25.54 -19.57 6.67
CA ALA A 178 26.44 -20.54 7.29
C ALA A 178 26.04 -20.96 8.71
N LYS A 179 25.05 -20.33 9.34
CA LYS A 179 24.65 -20.63 10.72
C LYS A 179 24.31 -22.10 10.93
N ARG A 180 23.54 -22.71 10.01
CA ARG A 180 23.20 -24.14 10.09
C ARG A 180 24.45 -25.03 10.02
N ARG A 181 25.42 -24.69 9.17
CA ARG A 181 26.65 -25.44 9.03
C ARG A 181 27.52 -25.30 10.28
N LEU A 182 27.63 -24.11 10.85
CA LEU A 182 28.34 -23.87 12.11
C LEU A 182 27.71 -24.66 13.27
N LEU A 183 26.39 -24.69 13.37
CA LEU A 183 25.67 -25.50 14.36
C LEU A 183 25.98 -27.01 14.18
N SER A 184 25.95 -27.53 12.97
CA SER A 184 26.23 -28.96 12.69
C SER A 184 27.70 -29.36 12.85
N SER A 185 28.62 -28.42 12.74
CA SER A 185 30.08 -28.65 12.99
C SER A 185 30.47 -28.57 14.47
N GLY A 186 29.53 -28.28 15.38
CA GLY A 186 29.81 -28.15 16.80
C GLY A 186 30.57 -26.87 17.17
N ALA A 187 30.47 -25.81 16.35
CA ALA A 187 31.06 -24.51 16.67
C ALA A 187 30.50 -23.95 17.97
N SER A 188 31.32 -23.22 18.76
CA SER A 188 30.89 -22.64 20.01
C SER A 188 29.78 -21.57 19.79
N SER A 189 29.00 -21.32 20.84
CA SER A 189 27.95 -20.29 20.78
C SER A 189 28.51 -18.91 20.47
N GLU A 190 29.73 -18.59 20.94
CA GLU A 190 30.41 -17.33 20.65
C GLU A 190 30.78 -17.18 19.18
N VAL A 191 31.25 -18.24 18.53
CA VAL A 191 31.56 -18.24 17.08
C VAL A 191 30.30 -18.06 16.27
N ILE A 192 29.21 -18.74 16.67
CA ILE A 192 27.90 -18.63 15.99
C ILE A 192 27.31 -17.22 16.16
N SER A 193 27.29 -16.67 17.41
CA SER A 193 26.79 -15.33 17.66
C SER A 193 27.61 -14.27 16.95
N GLY A 194 28.93 -14.34 17.00
CA GLY A 194 29.83 -13.44 16.29
C GLY A 194 29.60 -13.43 14.77
N TYR A 195 29.38 -14.63 14.18
CA TYR A 195 28.98 -14.71 12.77
C TYR A 195 27.62 -14.06 12.48
N VAL A 196 26.60 -14.33 13.29
CA VAL A 196 25.28 -13.73 13.11
C VAL A 196 25.34 -12.21 13.26
N ASP A 197 26.08 -11.70 14.22
CA ASP A 197 26.24 -10.25 14.44
C ASP A 197 26.99 -9.58 13.29
N SER A 198 28.02 -10.24 12.73
CA SER A 198 28.69 -9.76 11.52
C SER A 198 27.73 -9.69 10.32
N GLN A 199 26.89 -10.72 10.13
CA GLN A 199 25.89 -10.71 9.05
C GLN A 199 24.83 -9.62 9.25
N ARG A 200 24.41 -9.37 10.48
CA ARG A 200 23.49 -8.28 10.83
C ARG A 200 24.11 -6.91 10.51
N HIS A 201 25.38 -6.71 10.83
CA HIS A 201 26.12 -5.48 10.55
C HIS A 201 26.19 -5.23 9.04
N GLY A 202 26.60 -6.25 8.27
CA GLY A 202 26.63 -6.16 6.81
C GLY A 202 25.26 -5.84 6.19
N ALA A 203 24.17 -6.42 6.72
CA ALA A 203 22.82 -6.12 6.26
C ALA A 203 22.38 -4.67 6.58
N LEU A 204 22.81 -4.11 7.72
CA LEU A 204 22.59 -2.68 8.05
C LEU A 204 23.39 -1.76 7.11
N GLU A 205 24.63 -2.11 6.80
CA GLU A 205 25.46 -1.37 5.83
C GLU A 205 24.86 -1.43 4.41
N GLU A 206 24.38 -2.60 3.99
CA GLU A 206 23.69 -2.76 2.69
C GLU A 206 22.42 -1.88 2.63
N MET A 207 21.63 -1.87 3.72
CA MET A 207 20.43 -1.03 3.81
C MET A 207 20.79 0.47 3.76
N SER A 208 21.82 0.88 4.48
CA SER A 208 22.28 2.29 4.48
C SER A 208 22.79 2.70 3.09
N SER A 209 23.54 1.82 2.42
CA SER A 209 24.02 2.02 1.06
C SER A 209 22.87 2.12 0.05
N PHE A 210 21.85 1.26 0.20
CA PHE A 210 20.63 1.31 -0.60
C PHE A 210 19.90 2.65 -0.45
N LEU A 211 19.76 3.15 0.77
CA LEU A 211 19.13 4.46 1.02
C LEU A 211 19.92 5.61 0.39
N ALA A 212 21.23 5.60 0.54
CA ALA A 212 22.11 6.59 -0.05
C ALA A 212 22.07 6.56 -1.60
N ALA A 213 22.15 5.38 -2.19
CA ALA A 213 22.11 5.19 -3.65
C ALA A 213 20.78 5.65 -4.28
N ASN A 214 19.69 5.62 -3.53
CA ASN A 214 18.37 6.07 -3.96
C ASN A 214 18.06 7.53 -3.58
N GLU A 215 19.04 8.25 -3.06
CA GLU A 215 18.91 9.67 -2.66
C GLU A 215 17.75 9.91 -1.67
N PHE A 216 17.40 8.92 -0.86
CA PHE A 216 16.47 9.11 0.23
C PHE A 216 17.16 9.97 1.29
N GLY A 217 16.89 11.27 1.28
CA GLY A 217 17.56 12.29 2.09
C GLY A 217 17.61 11.96 3.60
N PRO A 218 18.01 12.89 4.46
CA PRO A 218 18.22 12.65 5.89
C PRO A 218 16.88 12.41 6.62
N GLN A 219 16.28 11.27 6.36
CA GLN A 219 15.06 10.81 7.03
C GLN A 219 15.43 10.26 8.41
N ARG A 220 14.60 10.54 9.40
CA ARG A 220 14.76 9.99 10.76
C ARG A 220 14.13 8.59 10.91
N TRP A 221 14.32 7.74 9.91
CA TRP A 221 13.77 6.40 9.95
C TRP A 221 14.52 5.49 10.90
N SER A 222 13.77 4.60 11.54
CA SER A 222 14.36 3.52 12.33
C SER A 222 14.74 2.38 11.39
N LEU A 223 16.04 2.03 11.32
CA LEU A 223 16.50 0.87 10.56
C LEU A 223 16.48 -0.35 11.47
N ARG A 224 15.82 -1.41 11.04
CA ARG A 224 15.72 -2.68 11.76
C ARG A 224 16.10 -3.83 10.84
N VAL A 225 17.02 -4.67 11.33
CA VAL A 225 17.48 -5.87 10.63
C VAL A 225 17.29 -7.07 11.54
N ASP A 226 16.42 -8.00 11.15
CA ASP A 226 16.06 -9.17 11.94
C ASP A 226 16.45 -10.47 11.22
N GLU A 227 16.95 -11.44 11.98
CA GLU A 227 17.21 -12.79 11.48
C GLU A 227 15.92 -13.55 11.24
N GLY A 228 15.79 -14.16 10.06
CA GLY A 228 14.70 -15.06 9.70
C GLY A 228 14.21 -14.90 8.27
N ALA A 229 13.23 -15.72 7.91
CA ALA A 229 12.51 -15.56 6.66
C ALA A 229 11.63 -14.27 6.68
N PRO A 230 11.38 -13.62 5.53
CA PRO A 230 10.69 -12.33 5.49
C PRO A 230 9.34 -12.32 6.21
N MET A 231 8.46 -13.27 5.93
CA MET A 231 7.10 -13.27 6.51
C MET A 231 7.06 -13.43 8.04
N PRO A 232 7.74 -14.40 8.67
CA PRO A 232 7.85 -14.48 10.12
C PRO A 232 8.44 -13.23 10.77
N VAL A 233 9.43 -12.59 10.12
CA VAL A 233 10.05 -11.34 10.60
C VAL A 233 9.03 -10.19 10.54
N ILE A 234 8.30 -10.05 9.43
CA ILE A 234 7.24 -9.03 9.27
C ILE A 234 6.13 -9.26 10.30
N ALA A 235 5.64 -10.49 10.47
CA ALA A 235 4.56 -10.81 11.40
C ALA A 235 4.95 -10.48 12.86
N ARG A 236 6.19 -10.80 13.26
CA ARG A 236 6.73 -10.43 14.56
C ARG A 236 6.81 -8.90 14.73
N ALA A 237 7.33 -8.19 13.74
CA ALA A 237 7.42 -6.74 13.77
C ALA A 237 6.05 -6.06 13.82
N VAL A 238 5.05 -6.59 13.12
CA VAL A 238 3.65 -6.12 13.20
C VAL A 238 3.09 -6.27 14.61
N THR A 239 3.33 -7.42 15.24
CA THR A 239 2.88 -7.67 16.63
C THR A 239 3.55 -6.74 17.64
N GLU A 240 4.85 -6.52 17.50
CA GLU A 240 5.66 -5.72 18.42
C GLU A 240 5.44 -4.21 18.25
N LYS A 241 5.47 -3.74 17.00
CA LYS A 241 5.42 -2.30 16.69
C LYS A 241 3.99 -1.77 16.51
N ARG A 242 3.03 -2.67 16.26
CA ARG A 242 1.63 -2.33 15.96
C ARG A 242 1.54 -1.18 14.95
N PRO A 243 2.10 -1.34 13.76
CA PRO A 243 2.05 -0.30 12.75
C PRO A 243 0.61 -0.02 12.32
N ASP A 244 0.37 1.20 11.87
CA ASP A 244 -0.92 1.60 11.30
C ASP A 244 -1.00 1.17 9.83
N MET A 245 0.15 1.12 9.16
CA MET A 245 0.26 0.74 7.74
C MET A 245 1.57 0.00 7.45
N LEU A 246 1.49 -0.94 6.51
CA LEU A 246 2.63 -1.55 5.81
C LEU A 246 2.78 -0.93 4.43
N VAL A 247 4.02 -0.73 3.98
CA VAL A 247 4.31 -0.27 2.61
C VAL A 247 5.21 -1.29 1.94
N LEU A 248 4.79 -1.81 0.79
CA LEU A 248 5.46 -2.89 0.07
C LEU A 248 5.51 -2.61 -1.43
N GLY A 249 6.59 -3.03 -2.09
CA GLY A 249 6.61 -3.19 -3.55
C GLY A 249 5.87 -4.46 -3.98
N THR A 250 5.38 -4.52 -5.21
CA THR A 250 4.73 -5.73 -5.75
C THR A 250 5.71 -6.86 -6.04
N HIS A 251 6.99 -6.58 -6.27
CA HIS A 251 8.04 -7.55 -6.64
C HIS A 251 9.24 -7.40 -5.71
N GLY A 252 10.03 -8.46 -5.58
CA GLY A 252 11.31 -8.44 -4.89
C GLY A 252 12.49 -8.61 -5.85
N ARG A 253 13.66 -8.97 -5.33
CA ARG A 253 14.92 -9.20 -6.07
C ARG A 253 14.82 -10.17 -7.26
N SER A 254 13.82 -11.05 -7.30
CA SER A 254 13.66 -12.05 -8.37
C SER A 254 13.09 -11.52 -9.68
N GLY A 255 12.58 -10.29 -9.73
CA GLY A 255 12.28 -9.53 -10.96
C GLY A 255 11.40 -10.20 -12.05
N LEU A 256 10.75 -11.33 -11.76
CA LEU A 256 10.03 -12.13 -12.74
C LEU A 256 8.64 -11.55 -13.03
N LEU A 257 8.43 -11.16 -14.29
CA LEU A 257 7.16 -10.83 -14.95
C LEU A 257 6.26 -9.80 -14.26
N ARG A 258 6.02 -8.68 -14.94
CA ARG A 258 5.18 -7.52 -14.54
C ARG A 258 3.74 -7.84 -14.07
N ALA A 259 3.28 -9.07 -14.19
CA ALA A 259 1.91 -9.49 -13.86
C ALA A 259 1.80 -10.32 -12.57
N LEU A 260 2.89 -10.54 -11.82
CA LEU A 260 2.88 -11.38 -10.62
C LEU A 260 3.09 -10.52 -9.37
N ILE A 261 2.29 -10.74 -8.35
CA ILE A 261 2.54 -10.21 -7.00
C ILE A 261 3.61 -11.10 -6.36
N GLY A 262 4.62 -10.50 -5.74
CA GLY A 262 5.65 -11.25 -5.01
C GLY A 262 5.06 -12.05 -3.85
N SER A 263 5.64 -13.21 -3.55
CA SER A 263 5.14 -14.13 -2.52
C SER A 263 5.01 -13.48 -1.14
N VAL A 264 5.95 -12.62 -0.75
CA VAL A 264 5.88 -11.89 0.53
C VAL A 264 4.71 -10.91 0.53
N THR A 265 4.53 -10.13 -0.53
CA THR A 265 3.42 -9.17 -0.65
C THR A 265 2.07 -9.89 -0.67
N GLU A 266 1.94 -11.01 -1.40
CA GLU A 266 0.73 -11.83 -1.42
C GLU A 266 0.42 -12.38 -0.03
N GLU A 267 1.42 -12.90 0.69
CA GLU A 267 1.23 -13.45 2.03
C GLU A 267 0.88 -12.36 3.05
N VAL A 268 1.48 -11.17 2.95
CA VAL A 268 1.11 -9.99 3.75
C VAL A 268 -0.35 -9.62 3.53
N LEU A 269 -0.78 -9.44 2.28
CA LEU A 269 -2.17 -9.09 1.95
C LEU A 269 -3.18 -10.11 2.48
N ARG A 270 -2.79 -11.38 2.56
CA ARG A 270 -3.62 -12.47 3.08
C ARG A 270 -3.68 -12.50 4.60
N SER A 271 -2.55 -12.30 5.28
CA SER A 271 -2.39 -12.68 6.69
C SER A 271 -2.41 -11.52 7.68
N VAL A 272 -2.04 -10.29 7.28
CA VAL A 272 -2.00 -9.16 8.22
C VAL A 272 -3.33 -8.41 8.32
N ASN A 273 -3.57 -7.81 9.49
CA ASN A 273 -4.77 -7.03 9.80
C ASN A 273 -4.47 -5.53 9.95
N VAL A 274 -3.45 -5.04 9.26
CA VAL A 274 -3.11 -3.62 9.18
C VAL A 274 -3.36 -3.13 7.75
N ASP A 275 -3.47 -1.84 7.56
CA ASP A 275 -3.61 -1.28 6.22
C ASP A 275 -2.33 -1.55 5.41
N VAL A 276 -2.47 -1.85 4.13
CA VAL A 276 -1.33 -2.23 3.28
C VAL A 276 -1.33 -1.39 2.01
N LEU A 277 -0.28 -0.61 1.84
CA LEU A 277 0.03 0.07 0.58
C LEU A 277 0.93 -0.82 -0.27
N VAL A 278 0.46 -1.20 -1.45
CA VAL A 278 1.22 -1.96 -2.44
C VAL A 278 1.53 -1.06 -3.63
N VAL A 279 2.81 -0.93 -3.96
CA VAL A 279 3.28 -0.05 -5.02
C VAL A 279 3.87 -0.88 -6.17
N PRO A 280 3.35 -0.74 -7.40
CA PRO A 280 3.90 -1.43 -8.56
C PRO A 280 5.24 -0.79 -8.99
N PRO A 281 6.09 -1.52 -9.73
CA PRO A 281 7.32 -0.96 -10.28
C PRO A 281 7.03 0.15 -11.29
N THR A 282 7.89 1.12 -11.39
CA THR A 282 7.81 2.26 -12.34
C THR A 282 6.56 3.13 -12.17
N HIS A 283 6.18 3.39 -10.90
CA HIS A 283 5.08 4.29 -10.63
C HIS A 283 5.46 5.76 -10.91
N ARG A 284 4.50 6.51 -11.48
CA ARG A 284 4.64 7.95 -11.73
C ARG A 284 4.73 8.70 -10.39
N VAL A 285 5.88 9.34 -10.11
CA VAL A 285 6.06 10.12 -8.89
C VAL A 285 5.04 11.26 -8.86
N VAL A 286 4.22 11.30 -7.82
CA VAL A 286 3.30 12.42 -7.56
C VAL A 286 4.15 13.66 -7.29
N ARG A 287 4.04 14.69 -8.13
CA ARG A 287 4.72 15.96 -7.88
C ARG A 287 4.14 16.59 -6.61
N PRO A 288 4.97 16.99 -5.63
CA PRO A 288 4.48 17.73 -4.48
C PRO A 288 3.77 19.00 -4.97
N PRO A 289 2.73 19.47 -4.28
CA PRO A 289 2.10 20.73 -4.62
C PRO A 289 3.18 21.83 -4.64
N ARG A 290 3.23 22.61 -5.72
CA ARG A 290 4.14 23.79 -5.77
C ARG A 290 3.80 24.66 -4.57
N VAL A 291 4.74 24.78 -3.65
CA VAL A 291 4.69 25.80 -2.62
C VAL A 291 4.84 27.12 -3.38
N VAL A 292 3.75 27.82 -3.59
CA VAL A 292 3.78 29.19 -4.08
C VAL A 292 4.32 30.01 -2.90
N THR A 293 5.63 30.20 -2.88
CA THR A 293 6.25 31.19 -2.00
C THR A 293 5.72 32.56 -2.45
N ALA A 294 5.06 33.26 -1.54
CA ALA A 294 4.55 34.62 -1.72
C ALA A 294 5.72 35.63 -1.77
N ALA A 295 6.60 35.47 -2.76
CA ALA A 295 7.76 36.35 -2.99
C ALA A 295 7.84 36.75 -4.46
N SER A 296 6.75 37.30 -5.00
CA SER A 296 6.74 38.03 -6.28
C SER A 296 5.46 38.85 -6.45
N LEU A 297 5.16 39.65 -5.45
CA LEU A 297 4.20 40.76 -5.55
C LEU A 297 4.89 42.04 -5.04
N ASP A 298 6.01 42.37 -5.64
CA ASP A 298 6.63 43.71 -5.60
C ASP A 298 7.65 43.75 -6.72
N ALA A 299 7.22 44.15 -7.92
CA ALA A 299 7.98 44.79 -8.97
C ALA A 299 7.02 45.36 -10.03
#